data_05fdb567318d456289511c6da5ea2adf
#
_entry.id   05fdb567318d456289511c6da5ea2adf
#
_cell.length_a   1.000
_cell.length_b   1.000
_cell.length_c   1.000
_cell.angle_alpha   90.00
_cell.angle_beta   90.00
_cell.angle_gamma   90.00
#
_symmetry.space_group_name_H-M   'P 1'
#
loop_
_entity.id
_entity.type
_entity.pdbx_description
1 polymer ?
#
loop_
_entity_poly.entity_id
_entity_poly.type
_entity_poly.pdbx_seq_one_letter_code
_entity_poly.pdbx_strand_id
1 'polypeptide(L)'
;MQVIRKFRGLISEFGFWNAVLYTLGLALRAICPRVFLYRYYIVAQPVPDGDLLPARRGKSIDVRELSQGDPAFRALPLDDDVLARRFAQDSICLAAFQDGKVIGCLWMCFDAYEEDEVRCIFRLDPPSQVSWDFDVYLHPDARLGFAFLRLWDAANALLRARGISWSLSRISGFNPGSMASHSRMGATRVGGLIAVKGPKRQLVFSSYTPFVSFRRLDRPLPEYAVSAPRNAETR
;
A
#
# COMPACT_ATOMS: atom_id res chain seq x y z
N MET A 1 -14.55 -25.51 21.40
CA MET A 1 -15.53 -25.07 20.39
C MET A 1 -15.30 -23.61 19.92
N GLN A 2 -15.08 -22.65 20.79
CA GLN A 2 -14.94 -21.22 20.45
C GLN A 2 -13.70 -20.93 19.56
N VAL A 3 -12.54 -21.57 19.80
CA VAL A 3 -11.31 -21.41 19.01
C VAL A 3 -11.51 -21.89 17.56
N ILE A 4 -12.12 -23.05 17.38
CA ILE A 4 -12.40 -23.63 16.06
C ILE A 4 -13.34 -22.70 15.28
N ARG A 5 -14.35 -22.13 15.92
CA ARG A 5 -15.28 -21.18 15.28
C ARG A 5 -14.56 -19.91 14.85
N LYS A 6 -13.69 -19.35 15.71
CA LYS A 6 -12.88 -18.18 15.37
C LYS A 6 -11.95 -18.47 14.19
N PHE A 7 -11.26 -19.61 14.21
CA PHE A 7 -10.36 -19.97 13.11
C PHE A 7 -11.10 -20.19 11.77
N ARG A 8 -12.29 -20.80 11.79
CA ARG A 8 -13.15 -20.90 10.60
C ARG A 8 -13.56 -19.51 10.07
N GLY A 9 -13.85 -18.56 10.94
CA GLY A 9 -14.10 -17.17 10.56
C GLY A 9 -12.90 -16.54 9.84
N LEU A 10 -11.68 -16.73 10.36
CA LEU A 10 -10.45 -16.27 9.71
C LEU A 10 -10.23 -16.92 8.34
N ILE A 11 -10.53 -18.22 8.20
CA ILE A 11 -10.44 -18.90 6.90
C ILE A 11 -11.41 -18.30 5.88
N SER A 12 -12.65 -18.01 6.32
CA SER A 12 -13.65 -17.39 5.45
C SER A 12 -13.25 -15.98 5.01
N GLU A 13 -12.55 -15.23 5.88
CA GLU A 13 -12.15 -13.85 5.64
C GLU A 13 -10.84 -13.73 4.85
N PHE A 14 -9.82 -14.51 5.20
CA PHE A 14 -8.45 -14.37 4.66
C PHE A 14 -8.03 -15.51 3.74
N GLY A 15 -8.78 -16.61 3.70
CA GLY A 15 -8.35 -17.87 3.14
C GLY A 15 -7.47 -18.68 4.09
N PHE A 16 -7.32 -19.97 3.83
CA PHE A 16 -6.67 -20.92 4.75
C PHE A 16 -5.22 -20.50 5.13
N TRP A 17 -4.37 -20.25 4.14
CA TRP A 17 -2.96 -19.93 4.39
C TRP A 17 -2.75 -18.64 5.14
N ASN A 18 -3.52 -17.60 4.82
CA ASN A 18 -3.44 -16.35 5.55
C ASN A 18 -3.99 -16.48 6.98
N ALA A 19 -5.03 -17.29 7.20
CA ALA A 19 -5.54 -17.60 8.54
C ALA A 19 -4.51 -18.31 9.40
N VAL A 20 -3.76 -19.26 8.82
CA VAL A 20 -2.64 -19.94 9.49
C VAL A 20 -1.53 -18.93 9.85
N LEU A 21 -1.09 -18.11 8.90
CA LEU A 21 -0.04 -17.11 9.13
C LEU A 21 -0.48 -16.06 10.16
N TYR A 22 -1.74 -15.61 10.10
CA TYR A 22 -2.30 -14.69 11.08
C TYR A 22 -2.26 -15.27 12.49
N THR A 23 -2.73 -16.52 12.64
CA THR A 23 -2.74 -17.23 13.92
C THR A 23 -1.33 -17.44 14.46
N LEU A 24 -0.39 -17.82 13.58
CA LEU A 24 1.03 -17.93 13.93
C LEU A 24 1.60 -16.58 14.38
N GLY A 25 1.26 -15.49 13.72
CA GLY A 25 1.67 -14.14 14.10
C GLY A 25 1.17 -13.75 15.50
N LEU A 26 -0.09 -14.08 15.82
CA LEU A 26 -0.64 -13.89 17.16
C LEU A 26 0.10 -14.72 18.22
N ALA A 27 0.39 -15.99 17.93
CA ALA A 27 1.13 -16.87 18.83
C ALA A 27 2.55 -16.36 19.08
N LEU A 28 3.28 -15.96 18.03
CA LEU A 28 4.61 -15.38 18.17
C LEU A 28 4.59 -14.10 19.02
N ARG A 29 3.60 -13.26 18.81
CA ARG A 29 3.44 -12.02 19.60
C ARG A 29 3.09 -12.28 21.07
N ALA A 30 2.33 -13.35 21.36
CA ALA A 30 2.02 -13.77 22.72
C ALA A 30 3.27 -14.23 23.48
N ILE A 31 4.21 -14.92 22.79
CA ILE A 31 5.49 -15.38 23.34
C ILE A 31 6.48 -14.20 23.45
N CYS A 32 6.57 -13.38 22.42
CA CYS A 32 7.46 -12.23 22.38
C CYS A 32 6.74 -11.03 21.75
N PRO A 33 6.29 -10.03 22.55
CA PRO A 33 5.48 -8.90 22.07
C PRO A 33 6.16 -8.02 21.00
N ARG A 34 7.50 -8.14 20.87
CA ARG A 34 8.29 -7.40 19.87
C ARG A 34 8.55 -8.18 18.58
N VAL A 35 7.90 -9.35 18.40
CA VAL A 35 7.99 -10.14 17.17
C VAL A 35 6.70 -9.97 16.38
N PHE A 36 6.84 -9.61 15.11
CA PHE A 36 5.72 -9.38 14.19
C PHE A 36 5.86 -10.28 12.97
N LEU A 37 4.77 -10.83 12.51
CA LEU A 37 4.66 -11.55 11.26
C LEU A 37 3.86 -10.71 10.27
N TYR A 38 4.46 -10.44 9.12
CA TYR A 38 3.85 -9.72 8.01
C TYR A 38 3.62 -10.66 6.84
N ARG A 39 2.52 -10.49 6.15
CA ARG A 39 2.21 -11.11 4.89
C ARG A 39 1.79 -10.02 3.91
N TYR A 40 2.61 -9.78 2.88
CA TYR A 40 2.29 -8.81 1.84
C TYR A 40 2.04 -9.47 0.50
N TYR A 41 1.06 -8.95 -0.20
CA TYR A 41 0.88 -9.11 -1.63
C TYR A 41 1.35 -7.84 -2.31
N ILE A 42 2.17 -7.99 -3.34
CA ILE A 42 2.51 -6.88 -4.23
C ILE A 42 1.52 -6.96 -5.37
N VAL A 43 0.83 -5.86 -5.59
CA VAL A 43 -0.18 -5.73 -6.64
C VAL A 43 0.23 -4.65 -7.63
N ALA A 44 -0.17 -4.82 -8.89
CA ALA A 44 -0.03 -3.84 -9.95
C ALA A 44 -1.44 -3.46 -10.41
N GLN A 45 -1.76 -2.18 -10.28
CA GLN A 45 -3.01 -1.58 -10.72
C GLN A 45 -2.76 -0.82 -12.02
N PRO A 46 -3.50 -1.11 -13.11
CA PRO A 46 -3.37 -0.35 -14.33
C PRO A 46 -3.87 1.07 -14.15
N VAL A 47 -3.20 2.03 -14.76
CA VAL A 47 -3.67 3.41 -14.86
C VAL A 47 -4.68 3.47 -16.02
N PRO A 48 -5.96 3.75 -15.75
CA PRO A 48 -6.98 3.79 -16.81
C PRO A 48 -6.82 5.04 -17.68
N ASP A 49 -7.25 4.97 -18.95
CA ASP A 49 -7.23 6.11 -19.87
C ASP A 49 -8.20 7.23 -19.47
N GLY A 50 -9.25 6.90 -18.76
CA GLY A 50 -10.29 7.83 -18.29
C GLY A 50 -10.49 7.81 -16.78
N ASP A 51 -11.42 8.65 -16.32
CA ASP A 51 -11.77 8.72 -14.91
C ASP A 51 -12.60 7.50 -14.46
N LEU A 52 -12.41 7.08 -13.21
CA LEU A 52 -13.17 6.01 -12.57
C LEU A 52 -14.60 6.46 -12.25
N LEU A 53 -14.77 7.77 -11.99
CA LEU A 53 -16.05 8.37 -11.67
C LEU A 53 -16.63 9.14 -12.86
N PRO A 54 -17.94 8.99 -13.12
CA PRO A 54 -18.62 9.90 -14.01
C PRO A 54 -18.49 11.36 -13.55
N ALA A 55 -18.30 12.31 -14.49
CA ALA A 55 -18.02 13.72 -14.22
C ALA A 55 -19.03 14.42 -13.28
N ARG A 56 -20.22 13.86 -13.09
CA ARG A 56 -21.27 14.42 -12.20
C ARG A 56 -21.14 13.96 -10.74
N ARG A 57 -20.36 12.91 -10.45
CA ARG A 57 -20.24 12.35 -9.10
C ARG A 57 -19.02 12.88 -8.35
N GLY A 58 -19.18 13.10 -7.05
CA GLY A 58 -18.07 13.56 -6.18
C GLY A 58 -17.61 15.01 -6.45
N LYS A 59 -18.40 15.85 -7.11
CA LYS A 59 -18.03 17.26 -7.44
C LYS A 59 -17.74 18.14 -6.22
N SER A 60 -18.30 17.81 -5.07
CA SER A 60 -18.05 18.51 -3.81
C SER A 60 -16.69 18.15 -3.19
N ILE A 61 -15.96 17.18 -3.80
CA ILE A 61 -14.67 16.74 -3.32
C ILE A 61 -13.61 17.28 -4.27
N ASP A 62 -12.79 18.19 -3.74
CA ASP A 62 -11.58 18.68 -4.40
C ASP A 62 -10.36 17.84 -3.99
N VAL A 63 -9.42 17.62 -4.92
CA VAL A 63 -8.18 16.89 -4.63
C VAL A 63 -7.00 17.74 -5.07
N ARG A 64 -6.08 17.97 -4.14
CA ARG A 64 -4.84 18.69 -4.43
C ARG A 64 -3.63 18.05 -3.80
N GLU A 65 -2.46 18.31 -4.35
CA GLU A 65 -1.18 17.92 -3.78
C GLU A 65 -0.86 18.81 -2.57
N LEU A 66 -0.35 18.18 -1.50
CA LEU A 66 0.15 18.88 -0.31
C LEU A 66 1.67 18.97 -0.35
N SER A 67 2.18 20.17 -0.21
CA SER A 67 3.62 20.39 -0.02
C SER A 67 4.04 20.14 1.43
N GLN A 68 5.32 19.87 1.64
CA GLN A 68 5.89 19.76 2.99
C GLN A 68 5.59 21.02 3.82
N GLY A 69 5.03 20.81 5.02
CA GLY A 69 4.63 21.91 5.90
C GLY A 69 3.21 22.45 5.68
N ASP A 70 2.44 21.90 4.73
CA ASP A 70 1.03 22.30 4.54
C ASP A 70 0.23 22.06 5.83
N PRO A 71 -0.49 23.08 6.35
CA PRO A 71 -1.27 22.94 7.58
C PRO A 71 -2.36 21.87 7.53
N ALA A 72 -2.77 21.43 6.35
CA ALA A 72 -3.74 20.36 6.16
C ALA A 72 -3.26 19.02 6.75
N PHE A 73 -1.97 18.79 6.91
CA PHE A 73 -1.44 17.58 7.54
C PHE A 73 -1.87 17.42 9.00
N ARG A 74 -2.19 18.50 9.71
CA ARG A 74 -2.71 18.44 11.10
C ARG A 74 -4.04 17.72 11.23
N ALA A 75 -4.79 17.60 10.13
CA ALA A 75 -6.06 16.87 10.09
C ALA A 75 -5.89 15.39 9.76
N LEU A 76 -4.68 14.94 9.42
CA LEU A 76 -4.36 13.56 9.10
C LEU A 76 -3.71 12.87 10.31
N PRO A 77 -3.90 11.56 10.51
CA PRO A 77 -3.29 10.81 11.61
C PRO A 77 -1.82 10.47 11.29
N LEU A 78 -0.99 11.49 11.11
CA LEU A 78 0.41 11.38 10.72
C LEU A 78 1.27 12.23 11.65
N ASP A 79 2.32 11.62 12.20
CA ASP A 79 3.31 12.32 13.01
C ASP A 79 4.33 13.05 12.12
N ASP A 80 4.92 14.13 12.62
CA ASP A 80 5.92 14.95 11.90
C ASP A 80 7.11 14.12 11.41
N ASP A 81 7.59 13.16 12.21
CA ASP A 81 8.68 12.25 11.83
C ASP A 81 8.31 11.36 10.65
N VAL A 82 7.03 10.93 10.56
CA VAL A 82 6.52 10.14 9.43
C VAL A 82 6.47 11.02 8.19
N LEU A 83 5.97 12.24 8.31
CA LEU A 83 5.91 13.21 7.21
C LEU A 83 7.32 13.52 6.68
N ALA A 84 8.27 13.81 7.58
CA ALA A 84 9.66 14.09 7.20
C ALA A 84 10.29 12.92 6.43
N ARG A 85 10.09 11.67 6.88
CA ARG A 85 10.60 10.47 6.17
C ARG A 85 9.95 10.27 4.79
N ARG A 86 8.66 10.57 4.65
CA ARG A 86 7.95 10.44 3.37
C ARG A 86 8.45 11.45 2.36
N PHE A 87 8.58 12.72 2.77
CA PHE A 87 9.13 13.76 1.89
C PHE A 87 10.61 13.53 1.57
N ALA A 88 11.40 12.96 2.49
CA ALA A 88 12.79 12.57 2.21
C ALA A 88 12.94 11.45 1.16
N GLN A 89 11.85 10.74 0.84
CA GLN A 89 11.77 9.75 -0.25
C GLN A 89 11.15 10.34 -1.53
N ASP A 90 11.10 11.66 -1.68
CA ASP A 90 10.44 12.35 -2.80
C ASP A 90 8.98 11.90 -3.02
N SER A 91 8.31 11.53 -1.92
CA SER A 91 6.92 11.12 -1.98
C SER A 91 6.00 12.34 -2.11
N ILE A 92 4.94 12.19 -2.88
CA ILE A 92 3.86 13.16 -3.00
C ILE A 92 2.63 12.71 -2.22
N CYS A 93 1.88 13.67 -1.71
CA CYS A 93 0.62 13.46 -1.02
C CYS A 93 -0.52 14.16 -1.77
N LEU A 94 -1.46 13.38 -2.28
CA LEU A 94 -2.73 13.90 -2.77
C LEU A 94 -3.75 13.88 -1.63
N ALA A 95 -4.37 15.01 -1.32
CA ALA A 95 -5.39 15.11 -0.28
C ALA A 95 -6.75 15.51 -0.84
N ALA A 96 -7.78 14.80 -0.40
CA ALA A 96 -9.18 15.11 -0.72
C ALA A 96 -9.78 16.03 0.32
N PHE A 97 -10.46 17.05 -0.17
CA PHE A 97 -11.15 18.07 0.63
C PHE A 97 -12.64 18.06 0.33
N GLN A 98 -13.44 18.22 1.36
CA GLN A 98 -14.88 18.47 1.25
C GLN A 98 -15.26 19.56 2.24
N ASP A 99 -15.96 20.60 1.78
CA ASP A 99 -16.33 21.76 2.59
C ASP A 99 -15.13 22.39 3.33
N GLY A 100 -13.98 22.46 2.66
CA GLY A 100 -12.73 22.99 3.19
C GLY A 100 -11.99 22.08 4.20
N LYS A 101 -12.53 20.90 4.52
CA LYS A 101 -11.93 19.94 5.46
C LYS A 101 -11.26 18.79 4.71
N VAL A 102 -10.11 18.35 5.21
CA VAL A 102 -9.43 17.14 4.71
C VAL A 102 -10.27 15.92 5.10
N ILE A 103 -10.63 15.11 4.11
CA ILE A 103 -11.40 13.87 4.31
C ILE A 103 -10.62 12.60 3.94
N GLY A 104 -9.41 12.75 3.41
CA GLY A 104 -8.54 11.62 3.09
C GLY A 104 -7.28 12.04 2.36
N CYS A 105 -6.36 11.10 2.20
CA CYS A 105 -5.15 11.29 1.39
C CYS A 105 -4.68 9.98 0.77
N LEU A 106 -3.83 10.11 -0.25
CA LEU A 106 -3.13 9.04 -0.93
C LEU A 106 -1.68 9.49 -1.12
N TRP A 107 -0.73 8.63 -0.74
CA TRP A 107 0.68 8.84 -0.93
C TRP A 107 1.22 8.04 -2.09
N MET A 108 2.17 8.62 -2.82
CA MET A 108 2.84 7.99 -3.95
C MET A 108 4.32 8.35 -3.95
N CYS A 109 5.15 7.44 -4.45
CA CYS A 109 6.54 7.71 -4.78
C CYS A 109 6.91 7.09 -6.13
N PHE A 110 8.10 7.45 -6.61
CA PHE A 110 8.66 7.06 -7.91
C PHE A 110 10.08 6.54 -7.67
N ASP A 111 10.62 5.74 -8.55
CA ASP A 111 11.94 5.09 -8.45
C ASP A 111 12.05 4.02 -7.36
N ALA A 112 11.83 4.35 -6.10
CA ALA A 112 11.96 3.42 -4.99
C ALA A 112 11.05 3.79 -3.81
N TYR A 113 10.70 2.77 -3.03
CA TYR A 113 9.96 2.92 -1.78
C TYR A 113 10.66 2.19 -0.64
N GLU A 114 11.08 2.91 0.40
CA GLU A 114 11.56 2.32 1.65
C GLU A 114 10.38 2.00 2.55
N GLU A 115 10.17 0.72 2.77
CA GLU A 115 9.04 0.19 3.54
C GLU A 115 9.25 0.34 5.05
N ASP A 116 8.24 0.82 5.75
CA ASP A 116 8.28 1.17 7.17
C ASP A 116 8.25 -0.05 8.10
N GLU A 117 7.38 -1.01 7.81
CA GLU A 117 7.13 -2.16 8.70
C GLU A 117 8.12 -3.29 8.45
N VAL A 118 8.21 -3.77 7.21
CA VAL A 118 9.23 -4.72 6.76
C VAL A 118 10.39 -3.92 6.20
N ARG A 119 11.49 -3.87 6.91
CA ARG A 119 12.64 -3.04 6.54
C ARG A 119 13.28 -3.54 5.24
N CYS A 120 12.86 -2.97 4.12
CA CYS A 120 13.34 -3.27 2.77
C CYS A 120 13.06 -2.07 1.85
N ILE A 121 13.65 -2.11 0.67
CA ILE A 121 13.42 -1.14 -0.39
C ILE A 121 12.80 -1.87 -1.58
N PHE A 122 11.67 -1.37 -2.08
CA PHE A 122 11.12 -1.77 -3.36
C PHE A 122 11.63 -0.81 -4.44
N ARG A 123 12.42 -1.34 -5.39
CA ARG A 123 12.86 -0.60 -6.57
C ARG A 123 11.91 -0.83 -7.72
N LEU A 124 11.43 0.24 -8.31
CA LEU A 124 10.47 0.20 -9.41
C LEU A 124 11.20 -0.04 -10.73
N ASP A 125 10.73 -0.98 -11.54
CA ASP A 125 11.36 -1.38 -12.79
C ASP A 125 10.32 -1.60 -13.91
N PRO A 126 10.37 -0.81 -15.01
CA PRO A 126 11.14 0.42 -15.18
C PRO A 126 10.48 1.62 -14.47
N PRO A 127 11.24 2.54 -13.86
CA PRO A 127 10.67 3.67 -13.10
C PRO A 127 9.89 4.66 -13.97
N SER A 128 10.15 4.66 -15.27
CA SER A 128 9.40 5.51 -16.22
C SER A 128 7.97 5.02 -16.51
N GLN A 129 7.62 3.80 -16.14
CA GLN A 129 6.31 3.19 -16.43
C GLN A 129 5.51 2.81 -15.17
N VAL A 130 6.16 2.81 -14.02
CA VAL A 130 5.55 2.39 -12.76
C VAL A 130 5.73 3.43 -11.66
N SER A 131 4.72 3.54 -10.80
CA SER A 131 4.77 4.27 -9.53
C SER A 131 4.53 3.30 -8.38
N TRP A 132 4.70 3.78 -7.16
CA TRP A 132 4.30 3.07 -5.95
C TRP A 132 3.33 3.90 -5.15
N ASP A 133 2.14 3.37 -4.86
CA ASP A 133 1.19 3.98 -3.95
C ASP A 133 1.24 3.31 -2.57
N PHE A 134 1.05 4.10 -1.55
CA PHE A 134 1.02 3.63 -0.18
C PHE A 134 0.13 4.54 0.69
N ASP A 135 -0.34 4.00 1.82
CA ASP A 135 -1.08 4.72 2.85
C ASP A 135 -2.26 5.56 2.33
N VAL A 136 -3.23 4.88 1.73
CA VAL A 136 -4.51 5.50 1.39
C VAL A 136 -5.35 5.61 2.67
N TYR A 137 -5.48 6.83 3.18
CA TYR A 137 -6.30 7.14 4.34
C TYR A 137 -7.60 7.81 3.95
N LEU A 138 -8.71 7.38 4.54
CA LEU A 138 -10.00 8.08 4.47
C LEU A 138 -10.56 8.26 5.87
N HIS A 139 -11.06 9.47 6.14
CA HIS A 139 -11.84 9.73 7.35
C HIS A 139 -13.01 8.73 7.41
N PRO A 140 -13.35 8.19 8.61
CA PRO A 140 -14.42 7.20 8.74
C PRO A 140 -15.72 7.60 8.03
N ASP A 141 -16.13 8.84 8.15
CA ASP A 141 -17.38 9.36 7.57
C ASP A 141 -17.33 9.49 6.04
N ALA A 142 -16.14 9.52 5.44
CA ALA A 142 -15.94 9.62 3.98
C ALA A 142 -15.77 8.26 3.28
N ARG A 143 -15.69 7.15 4.04
CA ARG A 143 -15.38 5.80 3.48
C ARG A 143 -16.47 5.24 2.56
N LEU A 144 -17.73 5.60 2.80
CA LEU A 144 -18.86 5.15 1.99
C LEU A 144 -19.19 6.09 0.83
N GLY A 145 -18.43 7.17 0.66
CA GLY A 145 -18.62 8.17 -0.37
C GLY A 145 -17.69 8.00 -1.59
N PHE A 146 -17.54 9.08 -2.33
CA PHE A 146 -16.73 9.12 -3.55
C PHE A 146 -15.26 9.52 -3.31
N ALA A 147 -14.85 9.79 -2.06
CA ALA A 147 -13.53 10.30 -1.72
C ALA A 147 -12.39 9.37 -2.22
N PHE A 148 -12.55 8.06 -2.05
CA PHE A 148 -11.59 7.07 -2.53
C PHE A 148 -11.38 7.17 -4.05
N LEU A 149 -12.48 7.16 -4.81
CA LEU A 149 -12.40 7.21 -6.27
C LEU A 149 -11.93 8.57 -6.78
N ARG A 150 -12.27 9.68 -6.08
CA ARG A 150 -11.76 11.01 -6.43
C ARG A 150 -10.24 11.14 -6.21
N LEU A 151 -9.72 10.56 -5.12
CA LEU A 151 -8.27 10.46 -4.91
C LEU A 151 -7.60 9.68 -6.03
N TRP A 152 -8.18 8.53 -6.42
CA TRP A 152 -7.64 7.73 -7.50
C TRP A 152 -7.78 8.38 -8.88
N ASP A 153 -8.85 9.13 -9.16
CA ASP A 153 -8.98 9.90 -10.40
C ASP A 153 -7.86 10.95 -10.52
N ALA A 154 -7.59 11.69 -9.43
CA ALA A 154 -6.50 12.66 -9.39
C ALA A 154 -5.12 11.99 -9.52
N ALA A 155 -4.92 10.87 -8.81
CA ALA A 155 -3.70 10.08 -8.91
C ALA A 155 -3.47 9.56 -10.35
N ASN A 156 -4.50 8.96 -10.95
CA ASN A 156 -4.42 8.46 -12.33
C ASN A 156 -4.16 9.57 -13.35
N ALA A 157 -4.77 10.75 -13.17
CA ALA A 157 -4.50 11.91 -14.02
C ALA A 157 -3.03 12.35 -13.93
N LEU A 158 -2.48 12.39 -12.70
CA LEU A 158 -1.07 12.68 -12.48
C LEU A 158 -0.15 11.63 -13.12
N LEU A 159 -0.48 10.35 -12.97
CA LEU A 159 0.30 9.24 -13.53
C LEU A 159 0.29 9.27 -15.06
N ARG A 160 -0.89 9.50 -15.68
CA ARG A 160 -1.00 9.67 -17.14
C ARG A 160 -0.14 10.82 -17.65
N ALA A 161 -0.18 11.96 -16.96
CA ALA A 161 0.63 13.13 -17.33
C ALA A 161 2.15 12.86 -17.27
N ARG A 162 2.58 11.89 -16.44
CA ARG A 162 3.97 11.42 -16.33
C ARG A 162 4.31 10.25 -17.27
N GLY A 163 3.36 9.75 -18.06
CA GLY A 163 3.55 8.57 -18.92
C GLY A 163 3.60 7.24 -18.15
N ILE A 164 3.16 7.23 -16.89
CA ILE A 164 3.14 6.04 -16.05
C ILE A 164 1.88 5.24 -16.31
N SER A 165 2.04 3.94 -16.54
CA SER A 165 0.97 3.02 -16.92
C SER A 165 0.48 2.14 -15.78
N TRP A 166 1.25 2.04 -14.70
CA TRP A 166 0.94 1.16 -13.58
C TRP A 166 1.26 1.80 -12.23
N SER A 167 0.37 1.61 -11.25
CA SER A 167 0.67 1.85 -9.84
C SER A 167 0.87 0.51 -9.12
N LEU A 168 2.03 0.36 -8.49
CA LEU A 168 2.35 -0.79 -7.65
C LEU A 168 2.09 -0.45 -6.19
N SER A 169 1.66 -1.44 -5.42
CA SER A 169 1.54 -1.27 -3.97
C SER A 169 1.69 -2.59 -3.23
N ARG A 170 1.94 -2.49 -1.93
CA ARG A 170 1.84 -3.63 -1.03
C ARG A 170 0.51 -3.64 -0.31
N ILE A 171 -0.16 -4.77 -0.28
CA ILE A 171 -1.38 -4.95 0.51
C ILE A 171 -1.15 -6.07 1.52
N SER A 172 -1.52 -5.81 2.76
CA SER A 172 -1.47 -6.85 3.80
C SER A 172 -2.39 -8.01 3.43
N GLY A 173 -1.87 -9.25 3.53
CA GLY A 173 -2.68 -10.45 3.37
C GLY A 173 -3.79 -10.61 4.41
N PHE A 174 -3.77 -9.76 5.43
CA PHE A 174 -4.78 -9.68 6.50
C PHE A 174 -5.74 -8.49 6.33
N ASN A 175 -5.74 -7.84 5.15
CA ASN A 175 -6.64 -6.75 4.80
C ASN A 175 -7.42 -7.07 3.51
N PRO A 176 -8.47 -7.91 3.58
CA PRO A 176 -9.27 -8.29 2.42
C PRO A 176 -10.03 -7.11 1.82
N GLY A 177 -10.38 -6.11 2.62
CA GLY A 177 -11.06 -4.90 2.16
C GLY A 177 -10.22 -4.09 1.18
N SER A 178 -8.95 -3.85 1.52
CA SER A 178 -8.02 -3.17 0.62
C SER A 178 -7.79 -3.99 -0.66
N MET A 179 -7.59 -5.30 -0.53
CA MET A 179 -7.42 -6.19 -1.68
C MET A 179 -8.63 -6.12 -2.62
N ALA A 180 -9.86 -6.18 -2.07
CA ALA A 180 -11.08 -6.08 -2.87
C ALA A 180 -11.23 -4.71 -3.56
N SER A 181 -10.84 -3.62 -2.90
CA SER A 181 -10.89 -2.27 -3.48
C SER A 181 -9.95 -2.14 -4.67
N HIS A 182 -8.70 -2.57 -4.54
CA HIS A 182 -7.72 -2.56 -5.65
C HIS A 182 -8.12 -3.52 -6.78
N SER A 183 -8.64 -4.70 -6.46
CA SER A 183 -9.12 -5.65 -7.48
C SER A 183 -10.26 -5.08 -8.32
N ARG A 184 -11.16 -4.27 -7.75
CA ARG A 184 -12.22 -3.58 -8.50
C ARG A 184 -11.67 -2.53 -9.48
N MET A 185 -10.48 -2.01 -9.23
CA MET A 185 -9.76 -1.09 -10.12
C MET A 185 -8.84 -1.84 -11.10
N GLY A 186 -8.97 -3.16 -11.22
CA GLY A 186 -8.18 -3.98 -12.15
C GLY A 186 -6.82 -4.41 -11.63
N ALA A 187 -6.52 -4.19 -10.35
CA ALA A 187 -5.24 -4.60 -9.80
C ALA A 187 -5.07 -6.13 -9.83
N THR A 188 -3.89 -6.56 -10.25
CA THR A 188 -3.47 -7.96 -10.29
C THR A 188 -2.29 -8.19 -9.36
N ARG A 189 -2.21 -9.40 -8.79
CA ARG A 189 -1.09 -9.75 -7.93
C ARG A 189 0.13 -10.11 -8.78
N VAL A 190 1.26 -9.44 -8.53
CA VAL A 190 2.53 -9.65 -9.24
C VAL A 190 3.60 -10.29 -8.35
N GLY A 191 3.37 -10.37 -7.05
CA GLY A 191 4.30 -11.01 -6.13
C GLY A 191 3.85 -10.94 -4.68
N GLY A 192 4.79 -11.10 -3.78
CA GLY A 192 4.55 -10.94 -2.35
C GLY A 192 5.70 -11.40 -1.49
N LEU A 193 5.56 -11.17 -0.20
CA LEU A 193 6.53 -11.60 0.79
C LEU A 193 5.86 -12.01 2.11
N ILE A 194 6.59 -12.80 2.89
CA ILE A 194 6.31 -13.11 4.30
C ILE A 194 7.54 -12.66 5.08
N ALA A 195 7.33 -11.88 6.15
CA ALA A 195 8.43 -11.45 6.99
C ALA A 195 8.14 -11.74 8.46
N VAL A 196 9.18 -12.16 9.18
CA VAL A 196 9.18 -12.22 10.64
C VAL A 196 10.22 -11.21 11.12
N LYS A 197 9.75 -10.17 11.79
CA LYS A 197 10.57 -9.08 12.30
C LYS A 197 10.59 -9.10 13.83
N GLY A 198 11.77 -9.24 14.38
CA GLY A 198 12.05 -9.05 15.80
C GLY A 198 12.70 -7.69 16.07
N PRO A 199 13.10 -7.44 17.32
CA PRO A 199 13.64 -6.14 17.72
C PRO A 199 15.01 -5.79 17.08
N LYS A 200 15.78 -6.79 16.66
CA LYS A 200 17.13 -6.60 16.10
C LYS A 200 17.35 -7.26 14.75
N ARG A 201 16.49 -8.18 14.35
CA ARG A 201 16.66 -9.01 13.14
C ARG A 201 15.35 -9.20 12.42
N GLN A 202 15.46 -9.45 11.13
CA GLN A 202 14.34 -9.72 10.25
C GLN A 202 14.68 -10.88 9.33
N LEU A 203 13.72 -11.79 9.15
CA LEU A 203 13.73 -12.86 8.15
C LEU A 203 12.62 -12.57 7.15
N VAL A 204 12.96 -12.51 5.87
CA VAL A 204 12.01 -12.29 4.77
C VAL A 204 12.10 -13.45 3.77
N PHE A 205 10.95 -13.99 3.40
CA PHE A 205 10.75 -14.85 2.24
C PHE A 205 10.00 -14.04 1.19
N SER A 206 10.56 -13.92 0.00
CA SER A 206 10.03 -13.07 -1.07
C SER A 206 9.88 -13.85 -2.38
N SER A 207 8.95 -13.42 -3.24
CA SER A 207 8.89 -13.87 -4.63
C SER A 207 9.89 -13.14 -5.55
N TYR A 208 10.65 -12.19 -5.01
CA TYR A 208 11.68 -11.42 -5.69
C TYR A 208 13.08 -11.79 -5.15
N THR A 209 14.10 -11.59 -5.96
CA THR A 209 15.50 -11.74 -5.53
C THR A 209 15.91 -10.56 -4.64
N PRO A 210 16.53 -10.89 -3.46
CA PRO A 210 16.83 -12.21 -2.93
C PRO A 210 15.57 -12.89 -2.36
N PHE A 211 15.35 -14.17 -2.75
CA PHE A 211 14.17 -14.94 -2.32
C PHE A 211 14.11 -15.17 -0.81
N VAL A 212 15.27 -15.22 -0.15
CA VAL A 212 15.39 -15.30 1.30
C VAL A 212 16.41 -14.28 1.78
N SER A 213 16.03 -13.49 2.79
CA SER A 213 16.91 -12.50 3.41
C SER A 213 16.81 -12.61 4.93
N PHE A 214 17.94 -12.90 5.60
CA PHE A 214 18.04 -12.85 7.06
C PHE A 214 19.06 -11.79 7.44
N ARG A 215 18.60 -10.68 8.04
CA ARG A 215 19.46 -9.53 8.32
C ARG A 215 19.21 -8.92 9.69
N ARG A 216 20.22 -8.24 10.20
CA ARG A 216 20.10 -7.30 11.32
C ARG A 216 19.49 -5.98 10.79
N LEU A 217 18.70 -5.31 11.64
CA LEU A 217 18.01 -4.06 11.26
C LEU A 217 18.94 -2.83 11.18
N ASP A 218 20.19 -2.96 11.69
CA ASP A 218 21.25 -1.95 11.62
C ASP A 218 22.15 -2.10 10.37
N ARG A 219 21.82 -3.02 9.47
CA ARG A 219 22.54 -3.25 8.21
C ARG A 219 21.76 -2.68 7.02
N PRO A 220 22.45 -2.44 5.88
CA PRO A 220 21.77 -1.97 4.67
C PRO A 220 20.55 -2.81 4.35
N LEU A 221 19.46 -2.16 3.92
CA LEU A 221 18.19 -2.81 3.64
C LEU A 221 18.31 -3.72 2.41
N PRO A 222 17.61 -4.87 2.38
CA PRO A 222 17.48 -5.64 1.16
C PRO A 222 16.64 -4.85 0.15
N GLU A 223 17.02 -4.94 -1.12
CA GLU A 223 16.31 -4.32 -2.22
C GLU A 223 15.61 -5.39 -3.06
N TYR A 224 14.39 -5.11 -3.47
CA TYR A 224 13.56 -5.96 -4.31
C TYR A 224 13.15 -5.18 -5.55
N ALA A 225 13.63 -5.59 -6.72
CA ALA A 225 13.15 -5.05 -7.99
C ALA A 225 11.73 -5.55 -8.24
N VAL A 226 10.80 -4.61 -8.38
CA VAL A 226 9.37 -4.88 -8.60
C VAL A 226 8.91 -4.26 -9.90
N SER A 227 8.19 -5.04 -10.70
CA SER A 227 7.70 -4.60 -12.00
C SER A 227 6.22 -4.90 -12.17
N ALA A 228 5.57 -4.13 -13.03
CA ALA A 228 4.23 -4.45 -13.49
C ALA A 228 4.22 -5.72 -14.35
N PRO A 229 3.05 -6.33 -14.58
CA PRO A 229 2.91 -7.40 -15.54
C PRO A 229 3.43 -6.92 -16.90
N ARG A 230 4.25 -7.72 -17.56
CA ARG A 230 4.57 -7.44 -18.97
C ARG A 230 3.25 -7.47 -19.72
N ASN A 231 2.91 -6.37 -20.39
CA ASN A 231 1.79 -6.37 -21.31
C ASN A 231 2.01 -7.58 -22.23
N ALA A 232 1.08 -8.51 -22.25
CA ALA A 232 1.04 -9.49 -23.32
C ALA A 232 0.96 -8.63 -24.58
N GLU A 233 2.07 -8.54 -25.34
CA GLU A 233 2.08 -7.94 -26.65
C GLU A 233 0.86 -8.50 -27.35
N THR A 234 -0.01 -7.62 -27.79
CA THR A 234 -1.15 -7.91 -28.65
C THR A 234 -0.63 -8.75 -29.80
N ARG A 235 -0.86 -10.08 -29.72
CA ARG A 235 -0.66 -10.98 -30.85
C ARG A 235 -1.84 -10.87 -31.80
#